data_ecead2708396fd2ebf03a68f4f53e8e0
#
_entry.id   ecead2708396fd2ebf03a68f4f53e8e0
#
_cell.length_a   1.000
_cell.length_b   1.000
_cell.length_c   1.000
_cell.angle_alpha   90.00
_cell.angle_beta   90.00
_cell.angle_gamma   90.00
#
_symmetry.space_group_name_H-M   'P 1'
#
loop_
_entity.id
_entity.type
_entity.pdbx_description
1 polymer ?
#
loop_
_entity_poly.entity_id
_entity_poly.type
_entity_poly.pdbx_seq_one_letter_code
_entity_poly.pdbx_strand_id
1 'polypeptide(L)'
;MAYKYSEERKPILTPELVIHDMKGDDSFSKAAAPFMLVLPPIGALLATLFMSLITGGEGAEFVVGIIVCALFWLGALMIMAAAVFILVNSSKPLRPEDIHIVKRRLDTISYSERQPSGGRGSVERDVFYFEGMDKYFPSPTQVALAKEGDMYYIVTAVEGGIHPLRIYRADAYVWNG
;
A
#
# COMPACT_ATOMS: atom_id res chain seq x y z
N MET A 1 -23.24 36.20 -23.86
CA MET A 1 -23.51 35.79 -22.48
C MET A 1 -22.24 35.18 -21.93
N ALA A 2 -21.52 35.89 -21.04
CA ALA A 2 -20.30 35.37 -20.41
C ALA A 2 -20.71 34.45 -19.27
N TYR A 3 -20.37 33.18 -19.37
CA TYR A 3 -20.49 32.24 -18.26
C TYR A 3 -19.55 32.71 -17.16
N LYS A 4 -20.13 33.24 -16.09
CA LYS A 4 -19.43 33.54 -14.86
C LYS A 4 -19.08 32.19 -14.22
N TYR A 5 -17.84 31.73 -14.42
CA TYR A 5 -17.29 30.63 -13.61
C TYR A 5 -17.40 31.06 -12.15
N SER A 6 -18.25 30.38 -11.39
CA SER A 6 -18.24 30.53 -9.94
C SER A 6 -16.82 30.08 -9.51
N GLU A 7 -16.10 30.94 -8.83
CA GLU A 7 -14.90 30.56 -8.09
C GLU A 7 -15.31 29.46 -7.11
N GLU A 8 -15.21 28.20 -7.52
CA GLU A 8 -15.37 27.05 -6.63
C GLU A 8 -14.34 27.22 -5.53
N ARG A 9 -14.83 27.42 -4.31
CA ARG A 9 -13.95 27.51 -3.13
C ARG A 9 -13.17 26.22 -3.06
N LYS A 10 -11.86 26.32 -3.23
CA LYS A 10 -10.96 25.17 -3.11
C LYS A 10 -11.14 24.53 -1.75
N PRO A 11 -11.24 23.20 -1.66
CA PRO A 11 -11.34 22.51 -0.38
C PRO A 11 -10.11 22.81 0.48
N ILE A 12 -10.35 23.01 1.77
CA ILE A 12 -9.26 23.20 2.74
C ILE A 12 -8.68 21.83 3.07
N LEU A 13 -7.38 21.70 2.89
CA LEU A 13 -6.65 20.50 3.28
C LEU A 13 -6.52 20.50 4.80
N THR A 14 -7.10 19.49 5.46
CA THR A 14 -6.99 19.28 6.91
C THR A 14 -6.35 17.93 7.20
N PRO A 15 -5.68 17.75 8.36
CA PRO A 15 -5.14 16.43 8.74
C PRO A 15 -6.19 15.32 8.74
N GLU A 16 -7.44 15.64 9.12
CA GLU A 16 -8.55 14.67 9.11
C GLU A 16 -8.92 14.22 7.71
N LEU A 17 -8.93 15.16 6.73
CA LEU A 17 -9.16 14.84 5.33
C LEU A 17 -8.07 13.89 4.81
N VAL A 18 -6.81 14.19 5.14
CA VAL A 18 -5.66 13.35 4.76
C VAL A 18 -5.81 11.94 5.35
N ILE A 19 -6.15 11.81 6.63
CA ILE A 19 -6.38 10.52 7.28
C ILE A 19 -7.53 9.76 6.62
N HIS A 20 -8.62 10.46 6.29
CA HIS A 20 -9.77 9.86 5.62
C HIS A 20 -9.38 9.29 4.26
N ASP A 21 -8.65 10.06 3.46
CA ASP A 21 -8.17 9.64 2.14
C ASP A 21 -7.19 8.46 2.22
N MET A 22 -6.30 8.45 3.22
CA MET A 22 -5.34 7.35 3.43
C MET A 22 -6.02 6.06 3.88
N LYS A 23 -7.10 6.15 4.68
CA LYS A 23 -7.89 4.98 5.09
C LYS A 23 -8.53 4.25 3.91
N GLY A 24 -8.87 4.97 2.84
CA GLY A 24 -9.42 4.37 1.62
C GLY A 24 -8.43 3.42 0.93
N ASP A 25 -7.15 3.78 0.90
CA ASP A 25 -6.11 3.00 0.23
C ASP A 25 -5.76 1.71 1.02
N ASP A 26 -5.85 1.75 2.36
CA ASP A 26 -5.56 0.60 3.23
C ASP A 26 -6.71 -0.44 3.31
N SER A 27 -7.87 -0.13 2.77
CA SER A 27 -9.08 -0.95 2.92
C SER A 27 -8.94 -2.35 2.33
N PHE A 28 -8.19 -2.49 1.23
CA PHE A 28 -7.99 -3.78 0.56
C PHE A 28 -7.15 -4.75 1.38
N SER A 29 -6.05 -4.29 1.98
CA SER A 29 -5.18 -5.14 2.80
C SER A 29 -5.90 -5.60 4.07
N LYS A 30 -6.71 -4.73 4.69
CA LYS A 30 -7.52 -5.05 5.87
C LYS A 30 -8.67 -6.00 5.55
N ALA A 31 -9.29 -5.87 4.37
CA ALA A 31 -10.33 -6.78 3.92
C ALA A 31 -9.79 -8.16 3.55
N ALA A 32 -8.56 -8.24 3.00
CA ALA A 32 -7.93 -9.50 2.62
C ALA A 32 -7.36 -10.28 3.81
N ALA A 33 -6.95 -9.60 4.89
CA ALA A 33 -6.31 -10.23 6.04
C ALA A 33 -7.13 -11.36 6.71
N PRO A 34 -8.46 -11.23 6.95
CA PRO A 34 -9.24 -12.33 7.51
C PRO A 34 -9.29 -13.54 6.57
N PHE A 35 -9.30 -13.35 5.25
CA PHE A 35 -9.24 -14.46 4.30
C PHE A 35 -7.88 -15.16 4.34
N MET A 36 -6.79 -14.43 4.53
CA MET A 36 -5.44 -15.00 4.69
C MET A 36 -5.28 -15.78 6.00
N LEU A 37 -6.12 -15.53 7.00
CA LEU A 37 -6.13 -16.31 8.25
C LEU A 37 -6.94 -17.60 8.14
N VAL A 38 -7.99 -17.63 7.32
CA VAL A 38 -8.94 -18.75 7.26
C VAL A 38 -8.64 -19.71 6.11
N LEU A 39 -8.34 -19.21 4.93
CA LEU A 39 -8.17 -20.05 3.73
C LEU A 39 -6.95 -21.00 3.80
N PRO A 40 -5.75 -20.59 4.26
CA PRO A 40 -4.60 -21.49 4.29
C PRO A 40 -4.77 -22.72 5.19
N PRO A 41 -5.29 -22.61 6.44
CA PRO A 41 -5.51 -23.80 7.27
C PRO A 41 -6.58 -24.72 6.70
N ILE A 42 -7.63 -24.19 6.04
CA ILE A 42 -8.63 -25.02 5.36
C ILE A 42 -7.97 -25.79 4.20
N GLY A 43 -7.17 -25.12 3.39
CA GLY A 43 -6.42 -25.74 2.29
C GLY A 43 -5.47 -26.85 2.78
N ALA A 44 -4.74 -26.58 3.87
CA ALA A 44 -3.83 -27.55 4.47
C ALA A 44 -4.58 -28.78 5.03
N LEU A 45 -5.76 -28.57 5.63
CA LEU A 45 -6.60 -29.63 6.15
C LEU A 45 -7.17 -30.50 5.03
N LEU A 46 -7.66 -29.89 3.95
CA LEU A 46 -8.14 -30.61 2.77
C LEU A 46 -6.99 -31.41 2.11
N ALA A 47 -5.81 -30.83 1.98
CA ALA A 47 -4.64 -31.55 1.47
C ALA A 47 -4.27 -32.76 2.34
N THR A 48 -4.33 -32.62 3.67
CA THR A 48 -4.07 -33.72 4.61
C THR A 48 -5.10 -34.83 4.44
N LEU A 49 -6.41 -34.50 4.36
CA LEU A 49 -7.47 -35.47 4.12
C LEU A 49 -7.30 -36.20 2.79
N PHE A 50 -6.99 -35.46 1.73
CA PHE A 50 -6.80 -36.02 0.40
C PHE A 50 -5.62 -36.98 0.37
N MET A 51 -4.48 -36.60 0.96
CA MET A 51 -3.31 -37.46 1.05
C MET A 51 -3.57 -38.73 1.88
N SER A 52 -4.30 -38.63 2.99
CA SER A 52 -4.65 -39.80 3.80
C SER A 52 -5.52 -40.84 3.05
N LEU A 53 -6.37 -40.36 2.13
CA LEU A 53 -7.19 -41.22 1.28
C LEU A 53 -6.37 -41.96 0.22
N ILE A 54 -5.33 -41.31 -0.32
CA ILE A 54 -4.52 -41.87 -1.41
C ILE A 54 -3.46 -42.83 -0.89
N THR A 55 -2.81 -42.50 0.23
CA THR A 55 -1.64 -43.27 0.71
C THR A 55 -1.99 -44.52 1.49
N GLY A 56 -3.26 -44.79 1.79
CA GLY A 56 -3.72 -46.02 2.45
C GLY A 56 -3.09 -46.33 3.81
N GLY A 57 -2.23 -45.44 4.35
CA GLY A 57 -1.67 -45.53 5.70
C GLY A 57 -0.42 -46.38 5.84
N GLU A 58 0.14 -46.99 4.81
CA GLU A 58 1.32 -47.89 4.91
C GLU A 58 2.37 -47.65 3.82
N GLY A 59 3.65 -47.90 4.15
CA GLY A 59 4.75 -47.90 3.19
C GLY A 59 5.43 -46.55 2.95
N ALA A 60 6.31 -46.51 1.92
CA ALA A 60 7.09 -45.33 1.56
C ALA A 60 6.19 -44.15 1.10
N GLU A 61 5.05 -44.43 0.50
CA GLU A 61 4.08 -43.43 0.03
C GLU A 61 3.44 -42.67 1.21
N PHE A 62 3.23 -43.34 2.34
CA PHE A 62 2.77 -42.72 3.58
C PHE A 62 3.77 -41.71 4.12
N VAL A 63 5.08 -42.04 4.12
CA VAL A 63 6.14 -41.12 4.56
C VAL A 63 6.19 -39.89 3.69
N VAL A 64 6.12 -40.05 2.35
CA VAL A 64 6.07 -38.93 1.42
C VAL A 64 4.82 -38.07 1.66
N GLY A 65 3.66 -38.69 1.90
CA GLY A 65 2.42 -38.00 2.24
C GLY A 65 2.56 -37.11 3.49
N ILE A 66 3.21 -37.63 4.55
CA ILE A 66 3.45 -36.85 5.79
C ILE A 66 4.33 -35.64 5.50
N ILE A 67 5.42 -35.81 4.72
CA ILE A 67 6.33 -34.70 4.38
C ILE A 67 5.59 -33.63 3.60
N VAL A 68 4.78 -34.00 2.61
CA VAL A 68 4.00 -33.06 1.80
C VAL A 68 3.00 -32.30 2.68
N CYS A 69 2.27 -33.00 3.56
CA CYS A 69 1.34 -32.38 4.50
C CYS A 69 2.07 -31.40 5.45
N ALA A 70 3.24 -31.76 5.97
CA ALA A 70 4.02 -30.89 6.83
C ALA A 70 4.45 -29.60 6.11
N LEU A 71 4.83 -29.68 4.83
CA LEU A 71 5.16 -28.52 4.01
C LEU A 71 3.95 -27.61 3.78
N PHE A 72 2.76 -28.19 3.53
CA PHE A 72 1.50 -27.40 3.40
C PHE A 72 1.17 -26.67 4.70
N TRP A 73 1.29 -27.33 5.85
CA TRP A 73 1.05 -26.71 7.15
C TRP A 73 2.07 -25.62 7.47
N LEU A 74 3.34 -25.82 7.13
CA LEU A 74 4.38 -24.80 7.30
C LEU A 74 4.06 -23.56 6.44
N GLY A 75 3.68 -23.76 5.19
CA GLY A 75 3.26 -22.67 4.29
C GLY A 75 2.04 -21.92 4.84
N ALA A 76 1.04 -22.65 5.32
CA ALA A 76 -0.16 -22.04 5.93
C ALA A 76 0.19 -21.19 7.17
N LEU A 77 1.09 -21.67 8.05
CA LEU A 77 1.56 -20.94 9.22
C LEU A 77 2.32 -19.66 8.83
N MET A 78 3.15 -19.70 7.79
CA MET A 78 3.87 -18.51 7.31
C MET A 78 2.90 -17.44 6.78
N ILE A 79 1.88 -17.83 6.00
CA ILE A 79 0.87 -16.90 5.48
C ILE A 79 0.05 -16.30 6.63
N MET A 80 -0.35 -17.11 7.61
CA MET A 80 -1.04 -16.63 8.82
C MET A 80 -0.20 -15.65 9.63
N ALA A 81 1.09 -15.94 9.83
CA ALA A 81 2.01 -15.03 10.53
C ALA A 81 2.15 -13.69 9.80
N ALA A 82 2.25 -13.71 8.46
CA ALA A 82 2.27 -12.50 7.65
C ALA A 82 0.95 -11.71 7.77
N ALA A 83 -0.21 -12.40 7.77
CA ALA A 83 -1.51 -11.75 7.95
C ALA A 83 -1.65 -11.09 9.33
N VAL A 84 -1.21 -11.75 10.39
CA VAL A 84 -1.18 -11.18 11.75
C VAL A 84 -0.25 -9.97 11.80
N PHE A 85 0.94 -10.05 11.19
CA PHE A 85 1.88 -8.95 11.13
C PHE A 85 1.28 -7.73 10.42
N ILE A 86 0.58 -7.94 9.29
CA ILE A 86 -0.13 -6.88 8.57
C ILE A 86 -1.21 -6.26 9.47
N LEU A 87 -2.04 -7.08 10.13
CA LEU A 87 -3.11 -6.59 11.00
C LEU A 87 -2.57 -5.78 12.18
N VAL A 88 -1.51 -6.24 12.82
CA VAL A 88 -0.89 -5.55 13.97
C VAL A 88 -0.25 -4.23 13.54
N ASN A 89 0.47 -4.21 12.42
CA ASN A 89 1.12 -2.99 11.94
C ASN A 89 0.14 -2.00 11.29
N SER A 90 -0.93 -2.50 10.65
CA SER A 90 -1.99 -1.63 10.10
C SER A 90 -2.89 -1.01 11.18
N SER A 91 -2.78 -1.47 12.43
CA SER A 91 -3.67 -1.02 13.50
C SER A 91 -3.20 0.21 14.26
N LYS A 92 -2.06 0.80 13.90
CA LYS A 92 -1.67 2.11 14.44
C LYS A 92 -2.38 3.21 13.63
N PRO A 93 -3.49 3.76 14.13
CA PRO A 93 -4.16 4.85 13.43
C PRO A 93 -3.21 6.05 13.42
N LEU A 94 -2.94 6.59 12.23
CA LEU A 94 -2.30 7.91 12.11
C LEU A 94 -3.18 8.91 12.86
N ARG A 95 -2.58 9.67 13.79
CA ARG A 95 -3.25 10.73 14.50
C ARG A 95 -3.07 12.04 13.74
N PRO A 96 -4.01 12.98 13.84
CA PRO A 96 -3.88 14.30 13.21
C PRO A 96 -2.59 15.03 13.59
N GLU A 97 -2.11 14.81 14.83
CA GLU A 97 -0.87 15.38 15.37
C GLU A 97 0.42 14.82 14.74
N ASP A 98 0.34 13.61 14.16
CA ASP A 98 1.46 12.94 13.49
C ASP A 98 1.55 13.33 11.99
N ILE A 99 0.66 14.21 11.52
CA ILE A 99 0.61 14.62 10.12
C ILE A 99 1.21 16.02 9.97
N HIS A 100 2.28 16.07 9.20
CA HIS A 100 2.94 17.32 8.83
C HIS A 100 2.75 17.57 7.35
N ILE A 101 2.35 18.79 7.00
CA ILE A 101 2.09 19.20 5.62
C ILE A 101 3.05 20.30 5.25
N VAL A 102 3.86 20.06 4.22
CA VAL A 102 4.81 21.03 3.71
C VAL A 102 4.55 21.31 2.24
N LYS A 103 4.72 22.58 1.81
CA LYS A 103 4.57 22.96 0.41
C LYS A 103 5.92 22.85 -0.29
N ARG A 104 5.97 22.08 -1.40
CA ARG A 104 7.18 21.89 -2.21
C ARG A 104 6.86 21.98 -3.70
N ARG A 105 7.87 22.29 -4.48
CA ARG A 105 7.81 22.30 -5.94
C ARG A 105 8.17 20.92 -6.47
N LEU A 106 7.49 20.47 -7.50
CA LEU A 106 7.86 19.29 -8.26
C LEU A 106 9.04 19.67 -9.16
N ASP A 107 10.20 19.10 -8.87
CA ASP A 107 11.42 19.44 -9.61
C ASP A 107 11.53 18.66 -10.91
N THR A 108 11.35 17.35 -10.85
CA THR A 108 11.52 16.47 -12.01
C THR A 108 10.53 15.32 -11.97
N ILE A 109 10.05 14.94 -13.15
CA ILE A 109 9.29 13.73 -13.39
C ILE A 109 10.19 12.75 -14.15
N SER A 110 10.55 11.63 -13.53
CA SER A 110 11.24 10.53 -14.20
C SER A 110 10.22 9.51 -14.67
N TYR A 111 10.16 9.26 -15.97
CA TYR A 111 9.25 8.29 -16.56
C TYR A 111 9.93 6.93 -16.67
N SER A 112 9.19 5.87 -16.36
CA SER A 112 9.64 4.47 -16.49
C SER A 112 10.92 4.16 -15.71
N GLU A 113 11.03 4.64 -14.46
CA GLU A 113 12.13 4.25 -13.60
C GLU A 113 11.98 2.79 -13.14
N ARG A 114 13.04 2.00 -13.29
CA ARG A 114 13.06 0.61 -12.85
C ARG A 114 13.15 0.53 -11.34
N GLN A 115 12.10 0.04 -10.70
CA GLN A 115 12.11 -0.29 -9.29
C GLN A 115 12.41 -1.79 -9.12
N PRO A 116 13.44 -2.17 -8.33
CA PRO A 116 13.65 -3.57 -7.99
C PRO A 116 12.42 -4.07 -7.21
N SER A 117 11.64 -4.92 -7.84
CA SER A 117 10.59 -5.65 -7.15
C SER A 117 11.22 -6.87 -6.49
N GLY A 118 10.93 -7.17 -5.23
CA GLY A 118 11.47 -8.32 -4.48
C GLY A 118 11.18 -9.70 -5.09
N GLY A 119 10.75 -9.76 -6.35
CA GLY A 119 10.53 -10.93 -7.18
C GLY A 119 11.28 -10.82 -8.52
N ARG A 120 11.13 -11.80 -9.41
CA ARG A 120 11.85 -11.94 -10.68
C ARG A 120 11.52 -10.90 -11.77
N GLY A 121 11.14 -9.69 -11.44
CA GLY A 121 10.82 -8.65 -12.41
C GLY A 121 11.12 -7.25 -11.89
N SER A 122 11.59 -6.34 -12.74
CA SER A 122 11.60 -4.91 -12.48
C SER A 122 10.27 -4.34 -12.99
N VAL A 123 9.57 -3.59 -12.13
CA VAL A 123 8.38 -2.85 -12.53
C VAL A 123 8.83 -1.43 -12.89
N GLU A 124 8.51 -0.99 -14.10
CA GLU A 124 8.71 0.41 -14.50
C GLU A 124 7.60 1.26 -13.90
N ARG A 125 7.97 2.31 -13.20
CA ARG A 125 7.05 3.26 -12.58
C ARG A 125 7.54 4.68 -12.80
N ASP A 126 6.59 5.59 -12.93
CA ASP A 126 6.88 7.01 -12.91
C ASP A 126 7.21 7.46 -11.49
N VAL A 127 8.14 8.40 -11.37
CA VAL A 127 8.66 8.88 -10.09
C VAL A 127 8.64 10.40 -10.07
N PHE A 128 8.13 10.98 -9.00
CA PHE A 128 8.19 12.41 -8.73
C PHE A 128 9.33 12.71 -7.76
N TYR A 129 10.13 13.73 -8.10
CA TYR A 129 11.20 14.26 -7.28
C TYR A 129 10.82 15.66 -6.80
N PHE A 130 10.88 15.85 -5.49
CA PHE A 130 10.66 17.13 -4.83
C PHE A 130 11.93 17.55 -4.10
N GLU A 131 12.22 18.84 -4.04
CA GLU A 131 13.42 19.37 -3.39
C GLU A 131 13.51 18.92 -1.92
N GLY A 132 14.62 18.22 -1.57
CA GLY A 132 14.88 17.73 -0.22
C GLY A 132 13.99 16.57 0.25
N MET A 133 13.30 15.89 -0.67
CA MET A 133 12.43 14.77 -0.37
C MET A 133 12.89 13.50 -1.07
N ASP A 134 12.46 12.36 -0.54
CA ASP A 134 12.64 11.07 -1.20
C ASP A 134 11.70 10.92 -2.40
N LYS A 135 11.97 9.88 -3.18
CA LYS A 135 11.17 9.48 -4.33
C LYS A 135 9.71 9.23 -3.94
N TYR A 136 8.80 9.81 -4.69
CA TYR A 136 7.37 9.54 -4.57
C TYR A 136 6.88 8.81 -5.83
N PHE A 137 6.12 7.72 -5.64
CA PHE A 137 5.53 6.92 -6.71
C PHE A 137 4.07 7.34 -6.91
N PRO A 138 3.78 8.19 -7.91
CA PRO A 138 2.44 8.70 -8.14
C PRO A 138 1.51 7.65 -8.74
N SER A 139 0.20 7.85 -8.60
CA SER A 139 -0.78 7.12 -9.38
C SER A 139 -0.78 7.59 -10.85
N PRO A 140 -1.27 6.78 -11.81
CA PRO A 140 -1.36 7.17 -13.22
C PRO A 140 -2.14 8.48 -13.45
N THR A 141 -3.18 8.72 -12.65
CA THR A 141 -3.95 9.98 -12.68
C THR A 141 -3.15 11.18 -12.22
N GLN A 142 -2.30 11.02 -11.21
CA GLN A 142 -1.41 12.09 -10.75
C GLN A 142 -0.37 12.43 -11.81
N VAL A 143 0.21 11.42 -12.47
CA VAL A 143 1.18 11.62 -13.57
C VAL A 143 0.56 12.40 -14.72
N ALA A 144 -0.64 12.02 -15.15
CA ALA A 144 -1.33 12.66 -16.28
C ALA A 144 -1.63 14.15 -16.05
N LEU A 145 -1.75 14.57 -14.80
CA LEU A 145 -2.08 15.96 -14.42
C LEU A 145 -0.88 16.78 -13.94
N ALA A 146 0.28 16.14 -13.75
CA ALA A 146 1.46 16.79 -13.21
C ALA A 146 2.30 17.49 -14.28
N LYS A 147 2.89 18.62 -13.91
CA LYS A 147 3.91 19.31 -14.69
C LYS A 147 5.07 19.68 -13.77
N GLU A 148 6.29 19.60 -14.29
CA GLU A 148 7.46 20.09 -13.59
C GLU A 148 7.30 21.59 -13.27
N GLY A 149 7.64 21.95 -12.04
CA GLY A 149 7.42 23.30 -11.52
C GLY A 149 6.10 23.50 -10.77
N ASP A 150 5.14 22.56 -10.86
CA ASP A 150 3.90 22.63 -10.09
C ASP A 150 4.17 22.55 -8.59
N MET A 151 3.35 23.27 -7.82
CA MET A 151 3.42 23.25 -6.35
C MET A 151 2.52 22.17 -5.77
N TYR A 152 3.04 21.43 -4.79
CA TYR A 152 2.32 20.38 -4.07
C TYR A 152 2.39 20.59 -2.57
N TYR A 153 1.33 20.21 -1.88
CA TYR A 153 1.34 19.94 -0.45
C TYR A 153 1.76 18.48 -0.25
N ILE A 154 2.86 18.27 0.44
CA ILE A 154 3.42 16.96 0.72
C ILE A 154 3.14 16.63 2.18
N VAL A 155 2.56 15.46 2.39
CA VAL A 155 2.23 14.92 3.71
C VAL A 155 3.34 14.00 4.18
N THR A 156 3.86 14.23 5.37
CA THR A 156 4.85 13.37 6.04
C THR A 156 4.36 12.94 7.42
N ALA A 157 4.87 11.81 7.93
CA ALA A 157 4.53 11.30 9.27
C ALA A 157 5.39 11.90 10.40
N VAL A 158 6.40 12.68 10.06
CA VAL A 158 7.34 13.27 11.02
C VAL A 158 7.63 14.69 10.56
N GLU A 159 7.75 15.62 11.51
CA GLU A 159 8.17 16.99 11.22
C GLU A 159 9.56 17.00 10.58
N GLY A 160 9.70 17.69 9.44
CA GLY A 160 10.93 17.66 8.65
C GLY A 160 11.25 16.32 7.97
N GLY A 161 10.28 15.39 7.96
CA GLY A 161 10.43 14.09 7.32
C GLY A 161 10.63 14.21 5.81
N ILE A 162 11.52 13.38 5.26
CA ILE A 162 11.87 13.37 3.83
C ILE A 162 11.03 12.37 3.03
N HIS A 163 10.30 11.45 3.70
CA HIS A 163 9.49 10.40 3.06
C HIS A 163 8.06 10.88 2.83
N PRO A 164 7.65 11.15 1.57
CA PRO A 164 6.29 11.54 1.27
C PRO A 164 5.33 10.36 1.48
N LEU A 165 4.30 10.56 2.29
CA LEU A 165 3.19 9.61 2.44
C LEU A 165 2.13 9.83 1.36
N ARG A 166 1.80 11.10 1.09
CA ARG A 166 0.80 11.51 0.12
C ARG A 166 1.10 12.92 -0.39
N ILE A 167 0.59 13.22 -1.58
CA ILE A 167 0.75 14.54 -2.19
C ILE A 167 -0.60 15.09 -2.65
N TYR A 168 -0.78 16.41 -2.55
CA TYR A 168 -1.95 17.13 -3.02
C TYR A 168 -1.51 18.34 -3.83
N ARG A 169 -2.16 18.59 -4.96
CA ARG A 169 -1.85 19.76 -5.80
C ARG A 169 -2.25 21.05 -5.08
N ALA A 170 -1.35 22.02 -5.02
CA ALA A 170 -1.61 23.30 -4.35
C ALA A 170 -2.57 24.21 -5.14
N ASP A 171 -2.83 23.93 -6.42
CA ASP A 171 -3.85 24.60 -7.21
C ASP A 171 -5.27 24.08 -6.94
N ALA A 172 -5.40 22.83 -6.45
CA ALA A 172 -6.67 22.20 -6.12
C ALA A 172 -7.08 22.34 -4.66
N TYR A 173 -6.13 22.54 -3.75
CA TYR A 173 -6.37 22.62 -2.30
C TYR A 173 -5.77 23.89 -1.71
N VAL A 174 -6.26 24.29 -0.51
CA VAL A 174 -5.69 25.35 0.32
C VAL A 174 -5.29 24.76 1.66
N TRP A 175 -4.10 25.07 2.12
CA TRP A 175 -3.61 24.74 3.46
C TRP A 175 -3.46 26.00 4.28
N ASN A 176 -4.06 26.05 5.46
CA ASN A 176 -4.10 27.21 6.37
C ASN A 176 -3.26 26.95 7.64
N GLY A 177 -2.22 26.08 7.56
CA GLY A 177 -1.33 25.83 8.68
C GLY A 177 -0.08 26.67 8.69
#